data_31f84a388731cf3e563d300ff2c5c094
#
_entry.id   31f84a388731cf3e563d300ff2c5c094
#
_cell.length_a   1.000
_cell.length_b   1.000
_cell.length_c   1.000
_cell.angle_alpha   90.00
_cell.angle_beta   90.00
_cell.angle_gamma   90.00
#
_symmetry.space_group_name_H-M   'P 1'
#
loop_
_entity.id
_entity.type
_entity.pdbx_description
1 polymer ?
#
loop_
_entity_poly.entity_id
_entity_poly.type
_entity_poly.pdbx_seq_one_letter_code
_entity_poly.pdbx_strand_id
1 'polypeptide(L)'
;VLWSENLPENWKKFIAKVSIDTDALQYENDDVMRPYYGDDYAIACCVSAMRVGKDMQFFGARANIAKLMMMAINGGRDENKFEQVGPEMPVMEGDVLDYEEVLHRMYFYRPWLAKTYVSAMNTIHYMHDKYAYEKSQMALHDTEVRRLMAFGIAGMSCMADSLSAIKYAKVKPIRNPENGIIVDFEIEGDFPKFGNDDDRVDSIACEQV
;
A
#
# COMPACT_ATOMS: atom_id res chain seq x y z
N VAL A 1 -12.65 12.69 -10.69
CA VAL A 1 -13.53 13.89 -10.72
C VAL A 1 -12.91 14.95 -9.81
N LEU A 2 -12.65 16.15 -10.36
CA LEU A 2 -12.31 17.31 -9.55
C LEU A 2 -13.61 17.87 -8.95
N TRP A 3 -13.75 17.73 -7.65
CA TRP A 3 -14.92 18.18 -6.92
C TRP A 3 -14.69 19.60 -6.38
N SER A 4 -15.68 20.46 -6.52
CA SER A 4 -15.67 21.81 -5.94
C SER A 4 -17.05 22.13 -5.36
N GLU A 5 -17.06 22.95 -4.33
CA GLU A 5 -18.30 23.48 -3.76
C GLU A 5 -19.13 24.25 -4.81
N ASN A 6 -18.46 24.84 -5.79
CA ASN A 6 -19.08 25.65 -6.87
C ASN A 6 -19.68 24.82 -8.01
N LEU A 7 -19.57 23.50 -7.98
CA LEU A 7 -20.21 22.65 -9.00
C LEU A 7 -21.75 22.74 -8.90
N PRO A 8 -22.46 22.72 -10.05
CA PRO A 8 -23.93 22.75 -10.06
C PRO A 8 -24.52 21.57 -9.26
N GLU A 9 -25.59 21.85 -8.50
CA GLU A 9 -26.26 20.85 -7.66
C GLU A 9 -26.74 19.60 -8.42
N ASN A 10 -27.26 19.79 -9.63
CA ASN A 10 -27.68 18.68 -10.48
C ASN A 10 -26.47 17.78 -10.89
N TRP A 11 -25.31 18.37 -11.13
CA TRP A 11 -24.07 17.65 -11.40
C TRP A 11 -23.61 16.87 -10.17
N LYS A 12 -23.59 17.50 -9.00
CA LYS A 12 -23.23 16.83 -7.74
C LYS A 12 -24.12 15.61 -7.47
N LYS A 13 -25.43 15.77 -7.65
CA LYS A 13 -26.40 14.67 -7.52
C LYS A 13 -26.16 13.55 -8.52
N PHE A 14 -25.85 13.92 -9.77
CA PHE A 14 -25.57 12.93 -10.82
C PHE A 14 -24.32 12.12 -10.51
N ILE A 15 -23.18 12.77 -10.17
CA ILE A 15 -21.95 12.04 -9.87
C ILE A 15 -22.06 11.21 -8.57
N ALA A 16 -22.77 11.69 -7.56
CA ALA A 16 -23.06 10.92 -6.36
C ALA A 16 -23.85 9.63 -6.69
N LYS A 17 -24.89 9.75 -7.54
CA LYS A 17 -25.64 8.58 -8.02
C LYS A 17 -24.74 7.61 -8.78
N VAL A 18 -23.89 8.09 -9.69
CA VAL A 18 -22.95 7.23 -10.44
C VAL A 18 -22.00 6.51 -9.49
N SER A 19 -21.47 7.19 -8.46
CA SER A 19 -20.62 6.57 -7.47
C SER A 19 -21.31 5.44 -6.72
N ILE A 20 -22.55 5.65 -6.29
CA ILE A 20 -23.34 4.64 -5.56
C ILE A 20 -23.64 3.44 -6.47
N ASP A 21 -24.01 3.70 -7.72
CA ASP A 21 -24.45 2.66 -8.66
C ASP A 21 -23.27 1.83 -9.22
N THR A 22 -22.06 2.40 -9.31
CA THR A 22 -20.97 1.79 -10.08
C THR A 22 -19.66 1.63 -9.33
N ASP A 23 -19.48 2.35 -8.23
CA ASP A 23 -18.20 2.42 -7.47
C ASP A 23 -16.98 2.80 -8.33
N ALA A 24 -17.21 3.49 -9.45
CA ALA A 24 -16.23 3.73 -10.50
C ALA A 24 -15.58 5.12 -10.45
N LEU A 25 -15.97 6.01 -9.53
CA LEU A 25 -15.48 7.38 -9.46
C LEU A 25 -14.56 7.59 -8.27
N GLN A 26 -13.43 8.27 -8.52
CA GLN A 26 -12.59 8.87 -7.49
C GLN A 26 -12.78 10.39 -7.47
N TYR A 27 -12.70 10.98 -6.29
CA TYR A 27 -12.86 12.41 -6.08
C TYR A 27 -11.59 13.03 -5.55
N GLU A 28 -11.22 14.17 -6.15
CA GLU A 28 -10.19 15.06 -5.63
C GLU A 28 -10.83 16.43 -5.35
N ASN A 29 -10.50 17.01 -4.23
CA ASN A 29 -11.07 18.30 -3.85
C ASN A 29 -10.29 19.45 -4.52
N ASP A 30 -10.88 20.01 -5.58
CA ASP A 30 -10.28 21.12 -6.35
C ASP A 30 -10.12 22.39 -5.50
N ASP A 31 -11.04 22.67 -4.59
CA ASP A 31 -10.98 23.85 -3.72
C ASP A 31 -9.79 23.77 -2.74
N VAL A 32 -9.39 22.56 -2.35
CA VAL A 32 -8.21 22.31 -1.52
C VAL A 32 -6.94 22.26 -2.33
N MET A 33 -6.96 21.67 -3.53
CA MET A 33 -5.75 21.44 -4.34
C MET A 33 -5.29 22.69 -5.09
N ARG A 34 -6.22 23.46 -5.63
CA ARG A 34 -5.94 24.64 -6.46
C ARG A 34 -5.05 25.70 -5.77
N PRO A 35 -5.21 26.03 -4.48
CA PRO A 35 -4.31 26.96 -3.79
C PRO A 35 -2.84 26.53 -3.76
N TYR A 36 -2.55 25.23 -3.83
CA TYR A 36 -1.18 24.69 -3.80
C TYR A 36 -0.58 24.47 -5.18
N TYR A 37 -1.39 24.07 -6.15
CA TYR A 37 -0.92 23.65 -7.48
C TYR A 37 -1.24 24.66 -8.58
N GLY A 38 -2.09 25.67 -8.32
CA GLY A 38 -2.55 26.64 -9.31
C GLY A 38 -3.68 26.08 -10.17
N ASP A 39 -4.03 26.82 -11.21
CA ASP A 39 -5.15 26.46 -12.10
C ASP A 39 -4.79 25.38 -13.13
N ASP A 40 -3.50 25.18 -13.36
CA ASP A 40 -2.98 24.30 -14.41
C ASP A 40 -2.35 23.05 -13.81
N TYR A 41 -3.16 22.27 -13.11
CA TYR A 41 -2.75 20.99 -12.58
C TYR A 41 -3.63 19.85 -13.10
N ALA A 42 -3.09 18.65 -13.07
CA ALA A 42 -3.79 17.42 -13.39
C ALA A 42 -3.56 16.38 -12.29
N ILE A 43 -4.47 15.43 -12.20
CA ILE A 43 -4.29 14.25 -11.35
C ILE A 43 -3.62 13.16 -12.15
N ALA A 44 -2.40 12.83 -11.75
CA ALA A 44 -1.67 11.72 -12.34
C ALA A 44 -2.03 10.41 -11.65
N CYS A 45 -2.19 9.36 -12.44
CA CYS A 45 -2.53 8.03 -11.97
C CYS A 45 -3.82 8.03 -11.14
N CYS A 46 -3.72 7.77 -9.84
CA CYS A 46 -4.88 7.60 -8.95
C CYS A 46 -5.28 8.90 -8.24
N VAL A 47 -4.32 9.56 -7.57
CA VAL A 47 -4.59 10.66 -6.62
C VAL A 47 -3.48 11.72 -6.57
N SER A 48 -2.47 11.65 -7.40
CA SER A 48 -1.31 12.53 -7.31
C SER A 48 -1.51 13.80 -8.13
N ALA A 49 -1.57 14.94 -7.47
CA ALA A 49 -1.62 16.23 -8.16
C ALA A 49 -0.24 16.61 -8.72
N MET A 50 -0.21 17.06 -9.97
CA MET A 50 0.98 17.53 -10.65
C MET A 50 0.66 18.78 -11.46
N ARG A 51 1.55 19.77 -11.45
CA ARG A 51 1.47 20.93 -12.35
C ARG A 51 1.87 20.51 -13.75
N VAL A 52 0.99 20.76 -14.70
CA VAL A 52 1.17 20.33 -16.09
C VAL A 52 2.44 20.96 -16.68
N GLY A 53 3.31 20.13 -17.26
CA GLY A 53 4.59 20.56 -17.83
C GLY A 53 5.70 20.91 -16.84
N LYS A 54 5.42 20.93 -15.53
CA LYS A 54 6.37 21.42 -14.49
C LYS A 54 6.74 20.36 -13.47
N ASP A 55 5.86 19.39 -13.25
CA ASP A 55 6.10 18.31 -12.29
C ASP A 55 6.10 16.96 -13.03
N MET A 56 6.91 16.04 -12.53
CA MET A 56 6.99 14.67 -13.00
C MET A 56 7.01 13.73 -11.80
N GLN A 57 6.23 12.66 -11.86
CA GLN A 57 6.12 11.70 -10.80
C GLN A 57 6.51 10.30 -11.27
N PHE A 58 7.33 9.63 -10.46
CA PHE A 58 7.78 8.28 -10.73
C PHE A 58 7.16 7.26 -9.78
N PHE A 59 6.65 6.20 -10.38
CA PHE A 59 6.32 4.95 -9.71
C PHE A 59 7.22 3.84 -10.25
N GLY A 60 7.99 3.19 -9.38
CA GLY A 60 8.79 2.03 -9.78
C GLY A 60 8.25 0.73 -9.24
N ALA A 61 7.81 0.73 -7.98
CA ALA A 61 7.34 -0.44 -7.27
C ALA A 61 6.44 -0.04 -6.09
N ARG A 62 5.78 -1.03 -5.49
CA ARG A 62 5.02 -0.87 -4.23
C ARG A 62 5.48 -1.90 -3.22
N ALA A 63 5.53 -1.52 -1.95
CA ALA A 63 5.78 -2.44 -0.85
C ALA A 63 4.47 -3.14 -0.44
N ASN A 64 4.43 -4.46 -0.49
CA ASN A 64 3.28 -5.24 -0.05
C ASN A 64 3.47 -5.65 1.42
N ILE A 65 2.78 -4.95 2.34
CA ILE A 65 2.91 -5.19 3.77
C ILE A 65 2.17 -6.43 4.27
N ALA A 66 1.13 -6.88 3.58
CA ALA A 66 0.50 -8.17 3.88
C ALA A 66 1.47 -9.32 3.56
N LYS A 67 2.21 -9.21 2.46
CA LYS A 67 3.28 -10.16 2.14
C LYS A 67 4.41 -10.11 3.16
N LEU A 68 4.76 -8.92 3.67
CA LEU A 68 5.73 -8.79 4.75
C LEU A 68 5.31 -9.58 5.99
N MET A 69 4.03 -9.52 6.38
CA MET A 69 3.50 -10.28 7.50
C MET A 69 3.64 -11.80 7.27
N MET A 70 3.28 -12.29 6.07
CA MET A 70 3.47 -13.70 5.70
C MET A 70 4.94 -14.12 5.80
N MET A 71 5.86 -13.28 5.33
CA MET A 71 7.29 -13.53 5.44
C MET A 71 7.77 -13.51 6.91
N ALA A 72 7.24 -12.59 7.72
CA ALA A 72 7.63 -12.44 9.12
C ALA A 72 7.28 -13.70 9.94
N ILE A 73 6.09 -14.27 9.77
CA ILE A 73 5.69 -15.51 10.44
C ILE A 73 6.45 -16.73 9.90
N ASN A 74 6.90 -16.68 8.65
CA ASN A 74 7.68 -17.74 8.00
C ASN A 74 9.20 -17.56 8.09
N GLY A 75 9.67 -16.67 8.97
CA GLY A 75 11.10 -16.50 9.20
C GLY A 75 11.88 -15.94 8.01
N GLY A 76 11.24 -15.11 7.19
CA GLY A 76 11.82 -14.49 6.00
C GLY A 76 11.67 -15.31 4.71
N ARG A 77 10.92 -16.41 4.75
CA ARG A 77 10.69 -17.28 3.59
C ARG A 77 9.40 -16.95 2.86
N ASP A 78 9.41 -17.18 1.57
CA ASP A 78 8.22 -17.09 0.71
C ASP A 78 7.35 -18.34 0.90
N GLU A 79 6.04 -18.18 1.09
CA GLU A 79 5.10 -19.29 1.33
C GLU A 79 4.78 -20.11 0.09
N ASN A 80 5.09 -19.60 -1.12
CA ASN A 80 4.82 -20.29 -2.37
C ASN A 80 6.07 -21.00 -2.92
N LYS A 81 7.22 -20.30 -2.87
CA LYS A 81 8.49 -20.84 -3.40
C LYS A 81 9.37 -21.48 -2.34
N PHE A 82 9.05 -21.23 -1.07
CA PHE A 82 9.80 -21.71 0.09
C PHE A 82 11.25 -21.18 0.18
N GLU A 83 11.59 -20.23 -0.67
CA GLU A 83 12.90 -19.61 -0.73
C GLU A 83 13.10 -18.60 0.39
N GLN A 84 14.33 -18.48 0.90
CA GLN A 84 14.71 -17.41 1.82
C GLN A 84 14.82 -16.08 1.05
N VAL A 85 13.97 -15.12 1.37
CA VAL A 85 13.91 -13.81 0.71
C VAL A 85 14.38 -12.68 1.64
N GLY A 86 13.95 -12.72 2.89
CA GLY A 86 14.32 -11.76 3.92
C GLY A 86 15.39 -12.28 4.88
N PRO A 87 15.76 -11.48 5.89
CA PRO A 87 16.64 -11.93 6.96
C PRO A 87 16.13 -13.23 7.59
N GLU A 88 17.04 -14.14 7.91
CA GLU A 88 16.69 -15.43 8.47
C GLU A 88 16.22 -15.32 9.92
N MET A 89 15.11 -15.96 10.22
CA MET A 89 14.53 -16.12 11.55
C MET A 89 13.84 -17.50 11.61
N PRO A 90 13.69 -18.13 12.78
CA PRO A 90 12.88 -19.33 12.88
C PRO A 90 11.44 -19.10 12.43
N VAL A 91 10.83 -20.08 11.75
CA VAL A 91 9.39 -20.06 11.45
C VAL A 91 8.63 -19.97 12.78
N MET A 92 7.54 -19.22 12.80
CA MET A 92 6.72 -19.07 14.00
C MET A 92 6.15 -20.42 14.41
N GLU A 93 6.32 -20.79 15.65
CA GLU A 93 5.84 -22.04 16.23
C GLU A 93 4.44 -21.88 16.83
N GLY A 94 3.82 -22.98 17.27
CA GLY A 94 2.52 -23.01 17.92
C GLY A 94 1.35 -23.36 17.00
N ASP A 95 0.25 -23.78 17.64
CA ASP A 95 -0.99 -24.19 16.99
C ASP A 95 -1.95 -23.03 16.75
N VAL A 96 -1.66 -21.86 17.35
CA VAL A 96 -2.43 -20.63 17.22
C VAL A 96 -1.43 -19.47 17.13
N LEU A 97 -1.70 -18.52 16.24
CA LEU A 97 -0.85 -17.33 16.12
C LEU A 97 -1.04 -16.42 17.34
N ASP A 98 0.07 -15.97 17.91
CA ASP A 98 0.09 -14.96 18.96
C ASP A 98 0.26 -13.55 18.36
N TYR A 99 -0.60 -12.62 18.77
CA TYR A 99 -0.64 -11.26 18.23
C TYR A 99 0.66 -10.47 18.48
N GLU A 100 1.17 -10.51 19.71
CA GLU A 100 2.37 -9.78 20.08
C GLU A 100 3.61 -10.34 19.39
N GLU A 101 3.70 -11.65 19.25
CA GLU A 101 4.79 -12.30 18.53
C GLU A 101 4.75 -11.94 17.03
N VAL A 102 3.57 -11.93 16.39
CA VAL A 102 3.44 -11.48 14.99
C VAL A 102 3.88 -10.04 14.84
N LEU A 103 3.44 -9.13 15.73
CA LEU A 103 3.86 -7.73 15.69
C LEU A 103 5.38 -7.58 15.87
N HIS A 104 5.95 -8.27 16.86
CA HIS A 104 7.39 -8.25 17.11
C HIS A 104 8.19 -8.66 15.86
N ARG A 105 7.75 -9.73 15.19
CA ARG A 105 8.37 -10.20 13.94
C ARG A 105 8.21 -9.19 12.80
N MET A 106 7.04 -8.59 12.64
CA MET A 106 6.83 -7.53 11.65
C MET A 106 7.76 -6.33 11.91
N TYR A 107 7.92 -5.89 13.16
CA TYR A 107 8.85 -4.81 13.51
C TYR A 107 10.31 -5.15 13.17
N PHE A 108 10.72 -6.39 13.30
CA PHE A 108 12.05 -6.83 12.89
C PHE A 108 12.25 -6.73 11.36
N TYR A 109 11.24 -7.08 10.56
CA TYR A 109 11.36 -7.08 9.09
C TYR A 109 11.14 -5.71 8.44
N ARG A 110 10.46 -4.76 9.09
CA ARG A 110 10.17 -3.43 8.53
C ARG A 110 11.41 -2.64 8.08
N PRO A 111 12.46 -2.50 8.88
CA PRO A 111 13.66 -1.79 8.44
C PRO A 111 14.33 -2.43 7.23
N TRP A 112 14.31 -3.75 7.15
CA TRP A 112 14.81 -4.47 5.99
C TRP A 112 13.96 -4.20 4.74
N LEU A 113 12.63 -4.25 4.85
CA LEU A 113 11.73 -3.92 3.75
C LEU A 113 11.94 -2.47 3.28
N ALA A 114 11.96 -1.52 4.21
CA ALA A 114 12.15 -0.10 3.89
C ALA A 114 13.48 0.13 3.15
N LYS A 115 14.58 -0.44 3.63
CA LYS A 115 15.89 -0.35 2.98
C LYS A 115 15.90 -0.98 1.59
N THR A 116 15.29 -2.15 1.44
CA THR A 116 15.20 -2.86 0.17
C THR A 116 14.34 -2.07 -0.82
N TYR A 117 13.22 -1.54 -0.37
CA TYR A 117 12.31 -0.75 -1.20
C TYR A 117 12.96 0.55 -1.68
N VAL A 118 13.60 1.31 -0.80
CA VAL A 118 14.34 2.53 -1.18
C VAL A 118 15.46 2.20 -2.17
N SER A 119 16.21 1.12 -1.94
CA SER A 119 17.29 0.69 -2.84
C SER A 119 16.75 0.31 -4.23
N ALA A 120 15.63 -0.43 -4.28
CA ALA A 120 14.98 -0.80 -5.54
C ALA A 120 14.48 0.44 -6.30
N MET A 121 13.81 1.37 -5.62
CA MET A 121 13.34 2.61 -6.23
C MET A 121 14.49 3.46 -6.77
N ASN A 122 15.55 3.63 -6.00
CA ASN A 122 16.74 4.36 -6.45
C ASN A 122 17.40 3.70 -7.66
N THR A 123 17.46 2.38 -7.69
CA THR A 123 18.01 1.62 -8.82
C THR A 123 17.18 1.82 -10.09
N ILE A 124 15.85 1.73 -9.97
CA ILE A 124 14.92 1.95 -11.09
C ILE A 124 15.10 3.37 -11.66
N HIS A 125 15.12 4.38 -10.79
CA HIS A 125 15.30 5.78 -11.22
C HIS A 125 16.67 6.03 -11.83
N TYR A 126 17.73 5.46 -11.24
CA TYR A 126 19.07 5.54 -11.82
C TYR A 126 19.11 4.95 -13.23
N MET A 127 18.45 3.83 -13.47
CA MET A 127 18.41 3.19 -14.80
C MET A 127 17.63 4.05 -15.81
N HIS A 128 16.53 4.68 -15.39
CA HIS A 128 15.80 5.63 -16.23
C HIS A 128 16.67 6.83 -16.60
N ASP A 129 17.35 7.44 -15.64
CA ASP A 129 18.24 8.58 -15.88
C ASP A 129 19.44 8.18 -16.78
N LYS A 130 20.03 7.03 -16.53
CA LYS A 130 21.18 6.53 -17.29
C LYS A 130 20.88 6.39 -18.78
N TYR A 131 19.69 5.94 -19.12
CA TYR A 131 19.30 5.77 -20.54
C TYR A 131 18.52 6.97 -21.07
N ALA A 132 18.42 8.06 -20.33
CA ALA A 132 17.70 9.27 -20.70
C ALA A 132 16.24 9.04 -21.14
N TYR A 133 15.63 7.97 -20.62
CA TYR A 133 14.25 7.59 -20.97
C TYR A 133 13.26 8.72 -20.70
N GLU A 134 13.38 9.38 -19.58
CA GLU A 134 12.52 10.49 -19.17
C GLU A 134 12.74 11.74 -20.03
N LYS A 135 13.96 11.99 -20.47
CA LYS A 135 14.30 13.14 -21.31
C LYS A 135 13.51 13.14 -22.63
N SER A 136 13.31 11.97 -23.22
CA SER A 136 12.49 11.85 -24.43
C SER A 136 11.00 12.08 -24.17
N GLN A 137 10.52 11.77 -22.98
CA GLN A 137 9.14 12.02 -22.58
C GLN A 137 8.89 13.45 -22.11
N MET A 138 9.95 14.16 -21.68
CA MET A 138 9.87 15.53 -21.21
C MET A 138 9.98 16.59 -22.32
N ALA A 139 9.87 16.21 -23.58
CA ALA A 139 9.98 17.14 -24.71
C ALA A 139 8.96 18.31 -24.67
N LEU A 140 7.83 18.12 -23.98
CA LEU A 140 6.78 19.12 -23.80
C LEU A 140 6.77 19.77 -22.42
N HIS A 141 7.80 19.52 -21.59
CA HIS A 141 7.92 20.07 -20.25
C HIS A 141 8.77 21.35 -20.26
N ASP A 142 8.66 22.10 -19.17
CA ASP A 142 9.54 23.22 -18.90
C ASP A 142 11.01 22.79 -18.78
N THR A 143 11.92 23.75 -18.84
CA THR A 143 13.37 23.48 -18.70
C THR A 143 13.75 22.99 -17.29
N GLU A 144 12.99 23.40 -16.27
CA GLU A 144 13.16 22.96 -14.89
C GLU A 144 11.92 22.17 -14.45
N VAL A 145 12.07 20.86 -14.38
CA VAL A 145 11.00 19.95 -13.97
C VAL A 145 11.27 19.45 -12.55
N ARG A 146 10.28 19.62 -11.67
CA ARG A 146 10.32 19.03 -10.33
C ARG A 146 10.00 17.55 -10.42
N ARG A 147 10.94 16.72 -10.00
CA ARG A 147 10.77 15.27 -9.97
C ARG A 147 10.30 14.83 -8.59
N LEU A 148 9.24 14.05 -8.56
CA LEU A 148 8.66 13.46 -7.37
C LEU A 148 8.75 11.95 -7.46
N MET A 149 9.20 11.32 -6.38
CA MET A 149 9.23 9.86 -6.26
C MET A 149 8.11 9.41 -5.34
N ALA A 150 7.23 8.54 -5.84
CA ALA A 150 6.12 8.01 -5.07
C ALA A 150 6.48 6.65 -4.46
N PHE A 151 6.33 6.55 -3.14
CA PHE A 151 6.47 5.31 -2.38
C PHE A 151 5.09 4.83 -1.96
N GLY A 152 4.59 3.78 -2.61
CA GLY A 152 3.27 3.22 -2.32
C GLY A 152 3.36 1.98 -1.43
N ILE A 153 2.37 1.86 -0.54
CA ILE A 153 2.13 0.67 0.27
C ILE A 153 0.90 -0.06 -0.28
N ALA A 154 0.99 -1.36 -0.44
CA ALA A 154 -0.12 -2.23 -0.83
C ALA A 154 -0.41 -3.25 0.28
N GLY A 155 -1.66 -3.73 0.35
CA GLY A 155 -2.07 -4.77 1.29
C GLY A 155 -2.42 -4.28 2.69
N MET A 156 -2.71 -2.98 2.88
CA MET A 156 -3.07 -2.40 4.17
C MET A 156 -4.31 -3.05 4.77
N SER A 157 -5.41 -3.14 4.02
CA SER A 157 -6.65 -3.75 4.48
C SER A 157 -6.47 -5.23 4.82
N CYS A 158 -5.76 -5.98 3.97
CA CYS A 158 -5.45 -7.39 4.23
C CYS A 158 -4.62 -7.57 5.51
N MET A 159 -3.63 -6.71 5.73
CA MET A 159 -2.80 -6.74 6.93
C MET A 159 -3.62 -6.37 8.18
N ALA A 160 -4.44 -5.32 8.10
CA ALA A 160 -5.29 -4.89 9.21
C ALA A 160 -6.30 -5.98 9.61
N ASP A 161 -6.98 -6.60 8.63
CA ASP A 161 -7.90 -7.71 8.85
C ASP A 161 -7.19 -8.93 9.42
N SER A 162 -6.00 -9.25 8.94
CA SER A 162 -5.22 -10.38 9.44
C SER A 162 -4.79 -10.17 10.89
N LEU A 163 -4.29 -8.99 11.23
CA LEU A 163 -3.93 -8.64 12.61
C LEU A 163 -5.15 -8.58 13.52
N SER A 164 -6.27 -8.08 13.01
CA SER A 164 -7.55 -8.09 13.74
C SER A 164 -8.02 -9.53 14.01
N ALA A 165 -7.96 -10.40 13.03
CA ALA A 165 -8.29 -11.82 13.20
C ALA A 165 -7.40 -12.48 14.26
N ILE A 166 -6.08 -12.23 14.22
CA ILE A 166 -5.14 -12.81 15.20
C ILE A 166 -5.41 -12.27 16.61
N LYS A 167 -5.82 -10.99 16.73
CA LYS A 167 -6.09 -10.34 18.03
C LYS A 167 -7.41 -10.74 18.66
N TYR A 168 -8.47 -10.90 17.86
CA TYR A 168 -9.85 -11.03 18.35
C TYR A 168 -10.48 -12.38 18.08
N ALA A 169 -9.92 -13.18 17.20
CA ALA A 169 -10.34 -14.54 16.92
C ALA A 169 -9.19 -15.54 17.22
N LYS A 170 -9.38 -16.79 16.86
CA LYS A 170 -8.37 -17.82 16.98
C LYS A 170 -7.89 -18.23 15.59
N VAL A 171 -6.67 -17.85 15.24
CA VAL A 171 -6.08 -18.14 13.95
C VAL A 171 -5.09 -19.29 14.07
N LYS A 172 -5.39 -20.40 13.42
CA LYS A 172 -4.55 -21.60 13.39
C LYS A 172 -3.76 -21.66 12.07
N PRO A 173 -2.44 -21.73 12.13
CA PRO A 173 -1.63 -21.86 10.92
C PRO A 173 -1.71 -23.27 10.33
N ILE A 174 -1.92 -23.33 9.03
CA ILE A 174 -1.80 -24.57 8.24
C ILE A 174 -0.39 -24.62 7.66
N ARG A 175 0.35 -25.66 8.00
CA ARG A 175 1.75 -25.80 7.65
C ARG A 175 1.96 -26.81 6.54
N ASN A 176 2.87 -26.51 5.65
CA ASN A 176 3.37 -27.50 4.70
C ASN A 176 4.09 -28.63 5.47
N PRO A 177 3.69 -29.90 5.28
CA PRO A 177 4.22 -31.03 6.07
C PRO A 177 5.70 -31.34 5.78
N GLU A 178 6.24 -30.90 4.65
CA GLU A 178 7.62 -31.19 4.26
C GLU A 178 8.64 -30.22 4.86
N ASN A 179 8.25 -28.95 5.06
CA ASN A 179 9.18 -27.88 5.44
C ASN A 179 8.71 -27.00 6.61
N GLY A 180 7.47 -27.23 7.11
CA GLY A 180 6.91 -26.51 8.25
C GLY A 180 6.48 -25.05 7.95
N ILE A 181 6.60 -24.59 6.71
CA ILE A 181 6.20 -23.23 6.30
C ILE A 181 4.69 -23.08 6.38
N ILE A 182 4.22 -21.97 6.94
CA ILE A 182 2.81 -21.63 7.04
C ILE A 182 2.33 -21.19 5.65
N VAL A 183 1.34 -21.89 5.13
CA VAL A 183 0.83 -21.71 3.76
C VAL A 183 -0.63 -21.27 3.71
N ASP A 184 -1.39 -21.48 4.81
CA ASP A 184 -2.80 -21.13 4.91
C ASP A 184 -3.22 -20.99 6.38
N PHE A 185 -4.47 -20.64 6.64
CA PHE A 185 -5.02 -20.43 7.99
C PHE A 185 -6.44 -20.93 8.13
N GLU A 186 -6.74 -21.46 9.31
CA GLU A 186 -8.09 -21.65 9.81
C GLU A 186 -8.43 -20.55 10.83
N ILE A 187 -9.59 -19.90 10.68
CA ILE A 187 -10.05 -18.85 11.60
C ILE A 187 -11.30 -19.31 12.32
N GLU A 188 -11.24 -19.35 13.64
CA GLU A 188 -12.37 -19.68 14.52
C GLU A 188 -12.80 -18.42 15.30
N GLY A 189 -14.05 -17.98 15.12
CA GLY A 189 -14.63 -16.80 15.75
C GLY A 189 -14.74 -15.58 14.81
N ASP A 190 -15.37 -14.52 15.34
CA ASP A 190 -15.56 -13.26 14.62
C ASP A 190 -14.51 -12.23 15.05
N PHE A 191 -14.19 -11.33 14.12
CA PHE A 191 -13.25 -10.24 14.34
C PHE A 191 -13.70 -8.97 13.58
N PRO A 192 -13.34 -7.78 14.06
CA PRO A 192 -13.60 -6.52 13.34
C PRO A 192 -12.89 -6.51 11.99
N LYS A 193 -13.60 -6.07 10.94
CA LYS A 193 -13.05 -5.97 9.59
C LYS A 193 -12.85 -4.52 9.20
N PHE A 194 -11.69 -4.22 8.64
CA PHE A 194 -11.31 -2.89 8.18
C PHE A 194 -12.26 -2.36 7.09
N GLY A 195 -12.52 -1.06 7.13
CA GLY A 195 -13.42 -0.39 6.18
C GLY A 195 -14.89 -0.37 6.60
N ASN A 196 -15.21 -0.73 7.85
CA ASN A 196 -16.57 -0.73 8.42
C ASN A 196 -16.74 0.27 9.57
N ASP A 197 -15.85 1.27 9.69
CA ASP A 197 -15.89 2.28 10.76
C ASP A 197 -15.85 1.65 12.17
N ASP A 198 -14.94 0.71 12.38
CA ASP A 198 -14.73 0.03 13.65
C ASP A 198 -13.35 0.40 14.22
N ASP A 199 -13.34 1.23 15.26
CA ASP A 199 -12.12 1.76 15.89
C ASP A 199 -11.12 0.68 16.31
N ARG A 200 -11.58 -0.54 16.59
CA ARG A 200 -10.72 -1.65 17.02
C ARG A 200 -9.74 -2.08 15.91
N VAL A 201 -10.21 -2.17 14.67
CA VAL A 201 -9.37 -2.54 13.53
C VAL A 201 -8.74 -1.32 12.87
N ASP A 202 -9.41 -0.18 12.87
CA ASP A 202 -8.88 1.08 12.33
C ASP A 202 -7.66 1.54 13.13
N SER A 203 -7.67 1.40 14.47
CA SER A 203 -6.49 1.63 15.31
C SER A 203 -5.32 0.72 14.92
N ILE A 204 -5.59 -0.56 14.66
CA ILE A 204 -4.54 -1.50 14.19
C ILE A 204 -3.93 -1.00 12.88
N ALA A 205 -4.76 -0.58 11.92
CA ALA A 205 -4.28 -0.05 10.65
C ALA A 205 -3.41 1.20 10.85
N CYS A 206 -3.85 2.15 11.69
CA CYS A 206 -3.09 3.37 12.00
C CYS A 206 -1.74 3.09 12.67
N GLU A 207 -1.65 2.11 13.55
CA GLU A 207 -0.39 1.72 14.21
C GLU A 207 0.63 1.11 13.23
N GLN A 208 0.19 0.66 12.06
CA GLN A 208 1.06 -0.01 11.09
C GLN A 208 1.66 0.95 10.04
N VAL A 209 1.22 2.20 10.00
CA VAL A 209 1.70 3.25 9.09
C VAL A 209 2.64 4.21 9.79
#